data_ce62d2c334fef0550c24796e3d6db05a
#
_entry.id   ce62d2c334fef0550c24796e3d6db05a
#
_cell.length_a   1.000
_cell.length_b   1.000
_cell.length_c   1.000
_cell.angle_alpha   90.00
_cell.angle_beta   90.00
_cell.angle_gamma   90.00
#
_symmetry.space_group_name_H-M   'P 1'
#
loop_
_entity.id
_entity.type
_entity.pdbx_description
1 polymer ?
#
loop_
_entity_poly.entity_id
_entity_poly.type
_entity_poly.pdbx_seq_one_letter_code
_entity_poly.pdbx_strand_id
1 'polypeptide(L)'
;PDEAILDGLAAVKEKNKWGVIDETGAYVIAPTYSNAGPAYSDGLLAVRDNKEKWGFIDKEGRTVIPFQYKSVHPLFHESMTAVQAENKLWGFVDNTGNVTAEPQFKAVLTPFSEGLAGVRTIDGKAYAKTDGTIAFMADYDQLYPFEKGIAEVRKGTVSKEHIRRGFPISIGIGWGHWFYPRCYHHSHLGWGIGFPLWWPDYGYEEIIPAVEVKRGYIDNTGKVIAATSNDHVFPATENGILI
;
A
#
# COMPACT_ATOMS: atom_id res chain seq x y z
N PRO A 1 -5.43 -18.71 11.31
CA PRO A 1 -6.76 -18.13 11.39
C PRO A 1 -6.77 -16.78 12.14
N ASP A 2 -5.70 -16.44 12.85
CA ASP A 2 -5.72 -15.36 13.86
C ASP A 2 -5.38 -13.95 13.32
N GLU A 3 -5.03 -13.81 12.05
CA GLU A 3 -4.55 -12.54 11.47
C GLU A 3 -5.61 -11.74 10.70
N ALA A 4 -6.77 -12.34 10.45
CA ALA A 4 -7.86 -11.68 9.74
C ALA A 4 -8.88 -10.99 10.67
N ILE A 5 -8.71 -11.10 12.00
CA ILE A 5 -9.64 -10.56 12.99
C ILE A 5 -9.04 -9.26 13.53
N LEU A 6 -9.34 -8.13 12.88
CA LEU A 6 -9.15 -6.81 13.46
C LEU A 6 -10.48 -6.36 14.02
N ASP A 7 -10.48 -5.90 15.27
CA ASP A 7 -11.70 -5.46 15.98
C ASP A 7 -12.80 -6.54 16.12
N GLY A 8 -12.40 -7.83 16.22
CA GLY A 8 -13.36 -8.93 16.40
C GLY A 8 -14.15 -9.32 15.15
N LEU A 9 -13.79 -8.81 13.97
CA LEU A 9 -14.47 -9.09 12.71
C LEU A 9 -13.49 -9.66 11.67
N ALA A 10 -13.95 -10.63 10.88
CA ALA A 10 -13.18 -11.25 9.82
C ALA A 10 -13.97 -11.31 8.50
N ALA A 11 -13.33 -10.93 7.40
CA ALA A 11 -13.87 -11.17 6.08
C ALA A 11 -13.71 -12.65 5.71
N VAL A 12 -14.81 -13.31 5.35
CA VAL A 12 -14.84 -14.72 5.00
C VAL A 12 -15.51 -14.94 3.64
N LYS A 13 -15.03 -15.97 2.95
CA LYS A 13 -15.59 -16.33 1.64
C LYS A 13 -16.41 -17.60 1.73
N GLU A 14 -17.68 -17.52 1.34
CA GLU A 14 -18.57 -18.68 1.18
C GLU A 14 -19.20 -18.67 -0.22
N LYS A 15 -19.20 -19.81 -0.92
CA LYS A 15 -19.81 -19.99 -2.25
C LYS A 15 -19.47 -18.88 -3.25
N ASN A 16 -18.19 -18.48 -3.28
CA ASN A 16 -17.66 -17.40 -4.13
C ASN A 16 -18.15 -15.98 -3.79
N LYS A 17 -18.74 -15.78 -2.61
CA LYS A 17 -19.12 -14.47 -2.09
C LYS A 17 -18.40 -14.20 -0.77
N TRP A 18 -18.10 -12.93 -0.55
CA TRP A 18 -17.48 -12.46 0.68
C TRP A 18 -18.54 -11.86 1.61
N GLY A 19 -18.44 -12.21 2.87
CA GLY A 19 -19.21 -11.67 3.99
C GLY A 19 -18.28 -11.38 5.16
N VAL A 20 -18.84 -10.99 6.29
CA VAL A 20 -18.09 -10.70 7.51
C VAL A 20 -18.70 -11.49 8.66
N ILE A 21 -17.87 -12.15 9.46
CA ILE A 21 -18.24 -12.86 10.67
C ILE A 21 -17.63 -12.19 11.91
N ASP A 22 -18.25 -12.39 13.04
CA ASP A 22 -17.72 -12.03 14.35
C ASP A 22 -16.86 -13.16 14.96
N GLU A 23 -16.36 -12.94 16.18
CA GLU A 23 -15.54 -13.91 16.93
C GLU A 23 -16.30 -15.22 17.23
N THR A 24 -17.63 -15.22 17.24
CA THR A 24 -18.45 -16.40 17.45
C THR A 24 -18.64 -17.23 16.17
N GLY A 25 -18.24 -16.69 15.01
CA GLY A 25 -18.48 -17.24 13.69
C GLY A 25 -19.86 -16.90 13.11
N ALA A 26 -20.62 -16.02 13.77
CA ALA A 26 -21.90 -15.55 13.25
C ALA A 26 -21.69 -14.49 12.19
N TYR A 27 -22.53 -14.50 11.12
CA TYR A 27 -22.48 -13.48 10.10
C TYR A 27 -23.01 -12.15 10.61
N VAL A 28 -22.12 -11.14 10.65
CA VAL A 28 -22.50 -9.72 10.78
C VAL A 28 -22.95 -9.18 9.46
N ILE A 29 -22.25 -9.57 8.38
CA ILE A 29 -22.60 -9.22 7.01
C ILE A 29 -22.66 -10.50 6.19
N ALA A 30 -23.84 -10.81 5.64
CA ALA A 30 -24.02 -12.00 4.83
C ALA A 30 -23.14 -12.01 3.58
N PRO A 31 -22.74 -13.18 3.06
CA PRO A 31 -21.89 -13.30 1.87
C PRO A 31 -22.57 -12.71 0.62
N THR A 32 -22.22 -11.46 0.29
CA THR A 32 -22.88 -10.68 -0.79
C THR A 32 -21.88 -10.14 -1.80
N TYR A 33 -20.68 -9.81 -1.36
CA TYR A 33 -19.69 -9.14 -2.18
C TYR A 33 -18.89 -10.09 -3.08
N SER A 34 -18.47 -9.61 -4.26
CA SER A 34 -17.66 -10.41 -5.20
C SER A 34 -16.21 -10.50 -4.74
N ASN A 35 -15.71 -9.52 -4.00
CA ASN A 35 -14.39 -9.53 -3.39
C ASN A 35 -14.38 -8.67 -2.11
N ALA A 36 -13.36 -8.89 -1.25
CA ALA A 36 -13.12 -8.09 -0.05
C ALA A 36 -11.62 -7.85 0.15
N GLY A 37 -11.30 -6.77 0.83
CA GLY A 37 -9.97 -6.48 1.33
C GLY A 37 -9.52 -7.44 2.43
N PRO A 38 -8.24 -7.40 2.82
CA PRO A 38 -7.68 -8.34 3.80
C PRO A 38 -8.21 -8.11 5.21
N ALA A 39 -8.52 -6.87 5.55
CA ALA A 39 -8.92 -6.49 6.90
C ALA A 39 -9.65 -5.14 6.90
N TYR A 40 -10.28 -4.84 8.02
CA TYR A 40 -10.72 -3.48 8.33
C TYR A 40 -9.50 -2.58 8.55
N SER A 41 -9.59 -1.36 8.06
CA SER A 41 -8.61 -0.29 8.30
C SER A 41 -9.37 1.01 8.53
N ASP A 42 -9.03 1.75 9.58
CA ASP A 42 -9.77 2.94 10.03
C ASP A 42 -11.29 2.68 10.18
N GLY A 43 -11.68 1.47 10.62
CA GLY A 43 -13.07 1.06 10.77
C GLY A 43 -13.81 0.73 9.48
N LEU A 44 -13.14 0.72 8.33
CA LEU A 44 -13.70 0.44 7.01
C LEU A 44 -13.09 -0.80 6.38
N LEU A 45 -13.92 -1.56 5.67
CA LEU A 45 -13.51 -2.71 4.87
C LEU A 45 -13.72 -2.38 3.39
N ALA A 46 -12.66 -2.53 2.60
CA ALA A 46 -12.77 -2.47 1.15
C ALA A 46 -13.56 -3.69 0.65
N VAL A 47 -14.61 -3.49 -0.13
CA VAL A 47 -15.37 -4.57 -0.74
C VAL A 47 -15.71 -4.24 -2.19
N ARG A 48 -15.88 -5.29 -3.01
CA ARG A 48 -16.27 -5.16 -4.41
C ARG A 48 -17.68 -5.71 -4.60
N ASP A 49 -18.54 -4.93 -5.24
CA ASP A 49 -19.89 -5.33 -5.54
C ASP A 49 -19.99 -6.35 -6.70
N ASN A 50 -21.22 -6.73 -7.06
CA ASN A 50 -21.48 -7.65 -8.18
C ASN A 50 -21.33 -6.99 -9.55
N LYS A 51 -21.19 -5.66 -9.62
CA LYS A 51 -20.89 -4.89 -10.82
C LYS A 51 -19.40 -4.61 -10.98
N GLU A 52 -18.59 -5.31 -10.17
CA GLU A 52 -17.13 -5.20 -10.16
C GLU A 52 -16.59 -3.81 -9.75
N LYS A 53 -17.38 -3.05 -8.97
CA LYS A 53 -16.97 -1.77 -8.41
C LYS A 53 -16.54 -1.91 -6.97
N TRP A 54 -15.44 -1.26 -6.65
CA TRP A 54 -14.96 -1.17 -5.28
C TRP A 54 -15.57 0.00 -4.55
N GLY A 55 -15.82 -0.19 -3.27
CA GLY A 55 -16.24 0.79 -2.29
C GLY A 55 -15.79 0.34 -0.91
N PHE A 56 -16.19 1.09 0.12
CA PHE A 56 -15.86 0.76 1.50
C PHE A 56 -17.12 0.77 2.35
N ILE A 57 -17.19 -0.21 3.24
CA ILE A 57 -18.29 -0.38 4.20
C ILE A 57 -17.77 -0.28 5.62
N ASP A 58 -18.62 0.14 6.54
CA ASP A 58 -18.36 0.11 7.98
C ASP A 58 -18.60 -1.29 8.56
N LYS A 59 -18.47 -1.42 9.88
CA LYS A 59 -18.65 -2.67 10.61
C LYS A 59 -20.09 -3.19 10.59
N GLU A 60 -21.06 -2.32 10.39
CA GLU A 60 -22.47 -2.64 10.25
C GLU A 60 -22.88 -2.94 8.79
N GLY A 61 -21.95 -2.83 7.84
CA GLY A 61 -22.20 -3.07 6.42
C GLY A 61 -22.79 -1.87 5.67
N ARG A 62 -22.82 -0.67 6.29
CA ARG A 62 -23.28 0.55 5.63
C ARG A 62 -22.18 1.06 4.70
N THR A 63 -22.55 1.46 3.51
CA THR A 63 -21.60 2.03 2.55
C THR A 63 -21.17 3.43 3.00
N VAL A 64 -19.88 3.59 3.28
CA VAL A 64 -19.25 4.88 3.60
C VAL A 64 -18.66 5.50 2.35
N ILE A 65 -17.92 4.71 1.57
CA ILE A 65 -17.36 5.15 0.29
C ILE A 65 -18.09 4.40 -0.84
N PRO A 66 -18.76 5.12 -1.77
CA PRO A 66 -19.63 4.52 -2.79
C PRO A 66 -18.91 3.53 -3.71
N PHE A 67 -19.66 2.53 -4.21
CA PHE A 67 -19.22 1.53 -5.20
C PHE A 67 -19.10 2.16 -6.58
N GLN A 68 -17.98 2.81 -6.86
CA GLN A 68 -17.74 3.50 -8.12
C GLN A 68 -16.32 3.31 -8.65
N TYR A 69 -15.41 2.81 -7.85
CA TYR A 69 -14.01 2.72 -8.22
C TYR A 69 -13.70 1.41 -8.93
N LYS A 70 -12.80 1.48 -9.91
CA LYS A 70 -12.30 0.31 -10.63
C LYS A 70 -11.37 -0.53 -9.77
N SER A 71 -10.55 0.12 -8.95
CA SER A 71 -9.64 -0.48 -7.99
C SER A 71 -9.45 0.44 -6.80
N VAL A 72 -9.02 -0.10 -5.67
CA VAL A 72 -8.70 0.66 -4.46
C VAL A 72 -7.47 0.06 -3.78
N HIS A 73 -6.72 0.87 -3.06
CA HIS A 73 -5.86 0.35 -2.01
C HIS A 73 -6.76 0.01 -0.82
N PRO A 74 -6.71 -1.22 -0.28
CA PRO A 74 -7.72 -1.66 0.68
C PRO A 74 -7.50 -1.13 2.09
N LEU A 75 -6.30 -0.63 2.39
CA LEU A 75 -5.91 -0.14 3.70
C LEU A 75 -5.75 1.37 3.67
N PHE A 76 -6.17 1.99 4.77
CA PHE A 76 -5.93 3.40 5.02
C PHE A 76 -4.58 3.59 5.71
N HIS A 77 -3.92 4.66 5.36
CA HIS A 77 -2.70 5.14 5.99
C HIS A 77 -2.86 6.65 6.21
N GLU A 78 -2.71 7.09 7.47
CA GLU A 78 -2.97 8.47 7.86
C GLU A 78 -4.39 8.93 7.44
N SER A 79 -5.37 8.02 7.61
CA SER A 79 -6.78 8.21 7.22
C SER A 79 -7.01 8.43 5.73
N MET A 80 -6.02 8.11 4.88
CA MET A 80 -6.07 8.28 3.43
C MET A 80 -5.92 6.94 2.72
N THR A 81 -6.61 6.78 1.60
CA THR A 81 -6.39 5.65 0.70
C THR A 81 -6.43 6.08 -0.77
N ALA A 82 -5.83 5.27 -1.63
CA ALA A 82 -5.83 5.50 -3.06
C ALA A 82 -6.99 4.77 -3.74
N VAL A 83 -7.63 5.44 -4.69
CA VAL A 83 -8.74 4.93 -5.46
C VAL A 83 -8.51 5.14 -6.95
N GLN A 84 -8.85 4.15 -7.78
CA GLN A 84 -8.70 4.23 -9.22
C GLN A 84 -10.06 4.42 -9.88
N ALA A 85 -10.17 5.45 -10.70
CA ALA A 85 -11.37 5.71 -11.51
C ALA A 85 -11.39 4.86 -12.79
N GLU A 86 -12.50 4.94 -13.56
CA GLU A 86 -12.67 4.22 -14.83
C GLU A 86 -11.63 4.58 -15.89
N ASN A 87 -11.14 5.82 -15.88
CA ASN A 87 -10.06 6.29 -16.75
C ASN A 87 -8.67 5.70 -16.40
N LYS A 88 -8.63 4.78 -15.42
CA LYS A 88 -7.42 4.13 -14.89
C LYS A 88 -6.45 5.08 -14.17
N LEU A 89 -6.86 6.30 -13.88
CA LEU A 89 -6.07 7.21 -13.07
C LEU A 89 -6.42 7.03 -11.59
N TRP A 90 -5.43 7.27 -10.75
CA TRP A 90 -5.53 7.18 -9.30
C TRP A 90 -5.72 8.56 -8.69
N GLY A 91 -6.55 8.63 -7.67
CA GLY A 91 -6.76 9.77 -6.80
C GLY A 91 -6.74 9.34 -5.34
N PHE A 92 -7.10 10.24 -4.44
CA PHE A 92 -7.12 9.97 -3.02
C PHE A 92 -8.47 10.29 -2.40
N VAL A 93 -8.85 9.48 -1.41
CA VAL A 93 -10.03 9.68 -0.59
C VAL A 93 -9.66 9.52 0.88
N ASP A 94 -10.33 10.26 1.75
CA ASP A 94 -10.23 10.07 3.19
C ASP A 94 -11.17 8.96 3.70
N ASN A 95 -11.04 8.60 4.97
CA ASN A 95 -11.85 7.56 5.61
C ASN A 95 -13.32 7.99 5.86
N THR A 96 -13.68 9.24 5.57
CA THR A 96 -15.06 9.72 5.59
C THR A 96 -15.73 9.68 4.21
N GLY A 97 -14.94 9.37 3.15
CA GLY A 97 -15.38 9.28 1.77
C GLY A 97 -15.24 10.57 0.96
N ASN A 98 -14.60 11.61 1.50
CA ASN A 98 -14.32 12.81 0.73
C ASN A 98 -13.18 12.55 -0.24
N VAL A 99 -13.35 12.96 -1.49
CA VAL A 99 -12.28 12.97 -2.50
C VAL A 99 -11.35 14.14 -2.16
N THR A 100 -10.13 13.83 -1.74
CA THR A 100 -9.11 14.84 -1.40
C THR A 100 -8.22 15.15 -2.59
N ALA A 101 -8.05 14.19 -3.51
CA ALA A 101 -7.41 14.41 -4.80
C ALA A 101 -8.17 13.69 -5.90
N GLU A 102 -8.58 14.43 -6.91
CA GLU A 102 -9.20 13.85 -8.11
C GLU A 102 -8.25 12.89 -8.83
N PRO A 103 -8.78 11.86 -9.52
CA PRO A 103 -7.97 10.87 -10.24
C PRO A 103 -7.10 11.50 -11.34
N GLN A 104 -5.80 11.61 -11.08
CA GLN A 104 -4.82 12.27 -11.93
C GLN A 104 -3.49 11.51 -12.07
N PHE A 105 -3.19 10.57 -11.17
CA PHE A 105 -1.93 9.84 -11.15
C PHE A 105 -2.01 8.56 -11.96
N LYS A 106 -0.93 8.21 -12.67
CA LYS A 106 -0.82 6.93 -13.38
C LYS A 106 -0.69 5.73 -12.44
N ALA A 107 -0.08 5.94 -11.29
CA ALA A 107 0.04 4.94 -10.23
C ALA A 107 0.31 5.61 -8.88
N VAL A 108 -0.05 4.92 -7.80
CA VAL A 108 0.40 5.22 -6.44
C VAL A 108 1.45 4.18 -6.08
N LEU A 109 2.65 4.62 -5.70
CA LEU A 109 3.83 3.79 -5.53
C LEU A 109 4.12 3.45 -4.07
N THR A 110 3.69 4.34 -3.16
CA THR A 110 3.78 4.13 -1.72
C THR A 110 2.48 4.58 -1.05
N PRO A 111 2.11 4.02 0.10
CA PRO A 111 1.04 4.59 0.91
C PRO A 111 1.45 5.97 1.44
N PHE A 112 0.50 6.66 2.07
CA PHE A 112 0.78 7.87 2.81
C PHE A 112 1.66 7.58 4.03
N SER A 113 2.64 8.41 4.22
CA SER A 113 3.44 8.47 5.42
C SER A 113 4.01 9.88 5.56
N GLU A 114 3.83 10.47 6.72
CA GLU A 114 4.20 11.86 7.02
C GLU A 114 3.59 12.87 6.05
N GLY A 115 2.33 12.63 5.64
CA GLY A 115 1.56 13.45 4.73
C GLY A 115 1.94 13.35 3.26
N LEU A 116 2.84 12.42 2.89
CA LEU A 116 3.34 12.25 1.53
C LEU A 116 3.13 10.83 1.02
N ALA A 117 2.76 10.70 -0.26
CA ALA A 117 2.69 9.43 -0.97
C ALA A 117 3.51 9.50 -2.25
N GLY A 118 4.26 8.44 -2.54
CA GLY A 118 4.95 8.30 -3.81
C GLY A 118 3.96 8.02 -4.94
N VAL A 119 4.04 8.79 -6.02
CA VAL A 119 3.12 8.67 -7.16
C VAL A 119 3.87 8.65 -8.48
N ARG A 120 3.21 8.14 -9.52
CA ARG A 120 3.66 8.29 -10.90
C ARG A 120 2.73 9.25 -11.61
N THR A 121 3.28 10.36 -12.08
CA THR A 121 2.60 11.35 -12.92
C THR A 121 2.86 11.10 -14.39
N ILE A 122 2.39 12.01 -15.26
CA ILE A 122 2.74 12.00 -16.68
C ILE A 122 4.23 12.31 -16.90
N ASP A 123 4.79 13.17 -16.05
CA ASP A 123 6.16 13.70 -16.16
C ASP A 123 7.21 12.83 -15.47
N GLY A 124 6.78 11.85 -14.65
CA GLY A 124 7.70 11.00 -13.91
C GLY A 124 7.17 10.59 -12.54
N LYS A 125 8.07 10.20 -11.66
CA LYS A 125 7.73 9.89 -10.27
C LYS A 125 7.87 11.13 -9.41
N ALA A 126 7.04 11.22 -8.38
CA ALA A 126 6.97 12.35 -7.47
C ALA A 126 6.46 11.90 -6.09
N TYR A 127 6.61 12.75 -5.11
CA TYR A 127 5.83 12.67 -3.89
C TYR A 127 4.70 13.70 -3.93
N ALA A 128 3.50 13.25 -3.63
CA ALA A 128 2.28 14.06 -3.59
C ALA A 128 1.75 14.17 -2.16
N LYS A 129 1.13 15.30 -1.86
CA LYS A 129 0.40 15.55 -0.61
C LYS A 129 -0.99 14.92 -0.66
N THR A 130 -1.68 14.94 0.47
CA THR A 130 -3.04 14.41 0.63
C THR A 130 -4.06 15.09 -0.29
N ASP A 131 -3.84 16.34 -0.67
CA ASP A 131 -4.69 17.10 -1.60
C ASP A 131 -4.33 16.86 -3.08
N GLY A 132 -3.39 15.96 -3.36
CA GLY A 132 -2.93 15.61 -4.70
C GLY A 132 -1.94 16.61 -5.31
N THR A 133 -1.55 17.67 -4.60
CA THR A 133 -0.49 18.57 -5.07
C THR A 133 0.86 17.87 -5.01
N ILE A 134 1.69 18.08 -6.04
CA ILE A 134 3.05 17.53 -6.07
C ILE A 134 3.91 18.33 -5.09
N ALA A 135 4.49 17.63 -4.11
CA ALA A 135 5.44 18.23 -3.19
C ALA A 135 6.79 18.45 -3.88
N PHE A 136 7.30 17.41 -4.56
CA PHE A 136 8.51 17.49 -5.39
C PHE A 136 8.61 16.30 -6.35
N MET A 137 9.34 16.48 -7.44
CA MET A 137 9.66 15.41 -8.38
C MET A 137 10.81 14.56 -7.85
N ALA A 138 10.75 13.24 -8.10
CA ALA A 138 11.73 12.27 -7.60
C ALA A 138 12.25 11.40 -8.75
N ASP A 139 13.40 11.77 -9.30
CA ASP A 139 14.05 11.04 -10.40
C ASP A 139 14.79 9.79 -9.88
N TYR A 140 14.01 8.83 -9.36
CA TYR A 140 14.48 7.54 -8.86
C TYR A 140 13.65 6.40 -9.42
N ASP A 141 14.24 5.20 -9.50
CA ASP A 141 13.54 4.02 -10.01
C ASP A 141 12.59 3.41 -8.99
N GLN A 142 12.90 3.52 -7.71
CA GLN A 142 12.02 3.10 -6.61
C GLN A 142 11.93 4.20 -5.56
N LEU A 143 10.71 4.42 -5.07
CA LEU A 143 10.38 5.33 -3.97
C LEU A 143 9.86 4.49 -2.80
N TYR A 144 10.21 4.88 -1.59
CA TYR A 144 9.75 4.28 -0.36
C TYR A 144 9.02 5.32 0.48
N PRO A 145 8.13 4.90 1.40
CA PRO A 145 7.44 5.84 2.28
C PRO A 145 8.44 6.56 3.20
N PHE A 146 8.04 7.73 3.68
CA PHE A 146 8.81 8.47 4.66
C PHE A 146 8.73 7.79 6.03
N GLU A 147 9.83 7.83 6.77
CA GLU A 147 9.92 7.41 8.15
C GLU A 147 10.88 8.35 8.89
N LYS A 148 10.39 9.04 9.92
CA LYS A 148 11.18 10.01 10.71
C LYS A 148 11.81 11.12 9.84
N GLY A 149 11.04 11.63 8.87
CA GLY A 149 11.46 12.71 7.98
C GLY A 149 12.36 12.28 6.82
N ILE A 150 12.60 10.98 6.62
CA ILE A 150 13.54 10.45 5.64
C ILE A 150 12.88 9.35 4.81
N ALA A 151 13.07 9.36 3.49
CA ALA A 151 12.67 8.28 2.60
C ALA A 151 13.89 7.65 1.93
N GLU A 152 13.92 6.31 1.88
CA GLU A 152 14.84 5.58 1.01
C GLU A 152 14.41 5.79 -0.44
N VAL A 153 15.38 5.95 -1.33
CA VAL A 153 15.18 5.98 -2.77
C VAL A 153 16.23 5.10 -3.43
N ARG A 154 15.89 4.54 -4.58
CA ARG A 154 16.83 3.71 -5.32
C ARG A 154 16.91 4.14 -6.77
N LYS A 155 18.13 4.13 -7.30
CA LYS A 155 18.42 4.37 -8.72
C LYS A 155 19.27 3.23 -9.26
N GLY A 156 18.84 2.61 -10.38
CA GLY A 156 19.57 1.53 -11.01
C GLY A 156 18.91 1.09 -12.31
N THR A 157 19.66 0.47 -13.18
CA THR A 157 19.14 -0.14 -14.41
C THR A 157 18.49 -1.47 -14.10
N VAL A 158 17.23 -1.60 -14.49
CA VAL A 158 16.46 -2.83 -14.33
C VAL A 158 16.44 -3.58 -15.65
N SER A 159 16.85 -4.85 -15.60
CA SER A 159 16.60 -5.75 -16.72
C SER A 159 15.10 -6.06 -16.79
N LYS A 160 14.50 -5.89 -17.97
CA LYS A 160 13.07 -6.19 -18.21
C LYS A 160 12.72 -7.67 -18.05
N GLU A 161 13.70 -8.54 -17.92
CA GLU A 161 13.51 -10.00 -17.88
C GLU A 161 13.05 -10.54 -16.51
N HIS A 162 13.03 -9.69 -15.47
CA HIS A 162 12.70 -10.13 -14.10
C HIS A 162 11.54 -9.35 -13.46
N ILE A 163 10.57 -8.90 -14.25
CA ILE A 163 9.35 -8.28 -13.71
C ILE A 163 8.44 -9.41 -13.23
N ARG A 164 8.37 -9.66 -11.94
CA ARG A 164 7.32 -10.49 -11.34
C ARG A 164 6.13 -9.62 -11.01
N ARG A 165 5.01 -9.86 -11.70
CA ARG A 165 3.71 -9.30 -11.32
C ARG A 165 3.13 -10.15 -10.19
N GLY A 166 2.99 -9.58 -9.03
CA GLY A 166 2.35 -10.19 -7.86
C GLY A 166 3.30 -10.38 -6.68
N PHE A 167 2.91 -9.87 -5.53
CA PHE A 167 3.62 -10.08 -4.27
C PHE A 167 3.03 -11.26 -3.51
N PRO A 168 3.85 -12.14 -2.94
CA PRO A 168 3.45 -12.83 -1.74
C PRO A 168 3.59 -11.85 -0.56
N ILE A 169 2.48 -11.40 0.01
CA ILE A 169 2.51 -10.75 1.31
C ILE A 169 2.80 -11.84 2.33
N SER A 170 4.01 -11.88 2.84
CA SER A 170 4.31 -12.65 4.04
C SER A 170 3.89 -11.80 5.23
N ILE A 171 2.74 -12.11 5.83
CA ILE A 171 2.31 -11.49 7.07
C ILE A 171 3.07 -12.20 8.19
N GLY A 172 4.10 -11.55 8.72
CA GLY A 172 4.81 -12.02 9.92
C GLY A 172 4.14 -11.45 11.15
N ILE A 173 3.72 -12.32 12.09
CA ILE A 173 3.18 -11.91 13.39
C ILE A 173 4.33 -11.38 14.24
N GLY A 174 4.34 -10.09 14.48
CA GLY A 174 5.24 -9.44 15.43
C GLY A 174 4.53 -8.24 16.06
N TRP A 175 4.54 -8.19 17.40
CA TRP A 175 3.96 -7.11 18.17
C TRP A 175 4.52 -5.74 17.76
N GLY A 176 3.67 -4.87 17.22
CA GLY A 176 3.83 -3.42 17.32
C GLY A 176 4.59 -2.70 16.21
N HIS A 177 4.92 -3.30 15.09
CA HIS A 177 5.48 -2.58 13.95
C HIS A 177 4.90 -3.08 12.64
N TRP A 178 4.33 -2.18 11.85
CA TRP A 178 3.90 -2.44 10.49
C TRP A 178 5.12 -2.66 9.61
N PHE A 179 5.33 -3.89 9.18
CA PHE A 179 6.42 -4.23 8.28
C PHE A 179 5.97 -4.04 6.84
N TYR A 180 6.51 -3.04 6.17
CA TYR A 180 6.79 -3.17 4.75
C TYR A 180 7.79 -4.30 4.56
N PRO A 181 7.64 -5.15 3.52
CA PRO A 181 8.62 -6.18 3.26
C PRO A 181 9.97 -5.51 2.97
N ARG A 182 10.76 -5.36 4.01
CA ARG A 182 12.19 -5.15 3.86
C ARG A 182 12.69 -6.45 3.27
N CYS A 183 13.17 -6.45 2.04
CA CYS A 183 13.93 -7.57 1.51
C CYS A 183 15.20 -7.74 2.37
N TYR A 184 15.08 -8.50 3.46
CA TYR A 184 16.23 -8.98 4.20
C TYR A 184 16.67 -10.32 3.61
N HIS A 185 17.79 -10.32 2.91
CA HIS A 185 18.66 -11.46 2.86
C HIS A 185 19.29 -11.62 4.26
N HIS A 186 18.69 -12.46 5.10
CA HIS A 186 19.43 -13.31 6.03
C HIS A 186 18.51 -14.39 6.58
N SER A 187 18.99 -15.62 6.44
CA SER A 187 18.51 -16.86 6.99
C SER A 187 18.24 -16.79 8.49
N HIS A 188 16.96 -16.87 8.90
CA HIS A 188 16.59 -17.56 10.13
C HIS A 188 15.21 -18.17 9.97
N LEU A 189 15.14 -19.46 10.22
CA LEU A 189 13.97 -20.31 10.23
C LEU A 189 12.89 -19.75 11.15
N GLY A 190 11.82 -19.21 10.55
CA GLY A 190 10.58 -18.90 11.21
C GLY A 190 9.44 -19.54 10.43
N TRP A 191 8.64 -20.39 11.08
CA TRP A 191 7.46 -20.99 10.49
C TRP A 191 6.40 -19.91 10.29
N GLY A 192 6.24 -19.43 9.07
CA GLY A 192 5.16 -18.52 8.67
C GLY A 192 4.23 -19.25 7.72
N ILE A 193 2.95 -19.33 8.04
CA ILE A 193 1.92 -19.80 7.12
C ILE A 193 1.62 -18.64 6.18
N GLY A 194 2.28 -18.60 5.02
CA GLY A 194 2.02 -17.62 3.98
C GLY A 194 0.78 -17.99 3.19
N PHE A 195 -0.23 -17.15 3.21
CA PHE A 195 -1.29 -17.19 2.20
C PHE A 195 -0.88 -16.30 1.03
N PRO A 196 -0.84 -16.80 -0.21
CA PRO A 196 -0.65 -15.95 -1.38
C PRO A 196 -1.94 -15.19 -1.63
N LEU A 197 -2.03 -13.96 -1.13
CA LEU A 197 -3.04 -13.03 -1.58
C LEU A 197 -2.63 -12.52 -2.96
N TRP A 198 -3.19 -13.12 -3.99
CA TRP A 198 -3.12 -12.59 -5.34
C TRP A 198 -3.97 -11.33 -5.39
N TRP A 199 -3.31 -10.20 -5.36
CA TRP A 199 -3.93 -8.92 -5.61
C TRP A 199 -3.75 -8.58 -7.10
N PRO A 200 -4.81 -8.70 -7.91
CA PRO A 200 -4.70 -8.30 -9.31
C PRO A 200 -4.62 -6.78 -9.39
N ASP A 201 -3.58 -6.30 -10.04
CA ASP A 201 -3.42 -4.91 -10.48
C ASP A 201 -3.17 -3.83 -9.41
N TYR A 202 -2.56 -4.12 -8.28
CA TYR A 202 -1.78 -3.08 -7.62
C TYR A 202 -0.55 -2.81 -8.48
N GLY A 203 -0.41 -1.59 -8.95
CA GLY A 203 0.69 -1.16 -9.81
C GLY A 203 2.08 -1.18 -9.16
N TYR A 204 2.33 -2.11 -8.24
CA TYR A 204 3.64 -2.42 -7.72
C TYR A 204 4.33 -3.35 -8.70
N GLU A 205 5.20 -2.80 -9.50
CA GLU A 205 6.21 -3.58 -10.21
C GLU A 205 7.33 -3.86 -9.20
N GLU A 206 7.43 -5.08 -8.68
CA GLU A 206 8.66 -5.52 -8.03
C GLU A 206 9.71 -5.70 -9.11
N ILE A 207 10.59 -4.74 -9.19
CA ILE A 207 11.73 -4.79 -10.06
C ILE A 207 12.84 -5.46 -9.28
N ILE A 208 13.11 -6.74 -9.57
CA ILE A 208 14.30 -7.43 -9.05
C ILE A 208 15.45 -6.97 -9.93
N PRO A 209 16.36 -6.13 -9.45
CA PRO A 209 17.46 -5.65 -10.25
C PRO A 209 18.46 -6.78 -10.51
N ALA A 210 18.78 -7.03 -11.75
CA ALA A 210 19.89 -7.89 -12.14
C ALA A 210 21.24 -7.19 -12.03
N VAL A 211 21.28 -5.87 -11.73
CA VAL A 211 22.50 -5.02 -11.71
C VAL A 211 22.39 -3.98 -10.60
N GLU A 212 23.52 -3.60 -10.02
CA GLU A 212 23.74 -2.66 -8.92
C GLU A 212 22.66 -1.60 -8.74
N VAL A 213 21.82 -1.78 -7.73
CA VAL A 213 20.87 -0.77 -7.28
C VAL A 213 21.56 0.09 -6.25
N LYS A 214 21.76 1.35 -6.58
CA LYS A 214 22.29 2.34 -5.67
C LYS A 214 21.18 2.86 -4.77
N ARG A 215 21.40 2.79 -3.47
CA ARG A 215 20.47 3.30 -2.44
C ARG A 215 20.86 4.71 -2.06
N GLY A 216 19.88 5.54 -1.80
CA GLY A 216 20.05 6.89 -1.29
C GLY A 216 18.92 7.27 -0.36
N TYR A 217 19.03 8.42 0.25
CA TYR A 217 18.04 8.95 1.18
C TYR A 217 17.76 10.41 0.87
N ILE A 218 16.49 10.78 0.96
CA ILE A 218 16.00 12.15 0.78
C ILE A 218 15.19 12.57 2.00
N ASP A 219 15.17 13.87 2.30
CA ASP A 219 14.26 14.44 3.28
C ASP A 219 12.88 14.74 2.67
N ASN A 220 11.92 15.16 3.49
CA ASN A 220 10.55 15.48 3.10
C ASN A 220 10.41 16.72 2.21
N THR A 221 11.50 17.43 1.93
CA THR A 221 11.58 18.52 0.94
C THR A 221 12.13 18.05 -0.41
N GLY A 222 12.56 16.77 -0.49
CA GLY A 222 13.22 16.20 -1.67
C GLY A 222 14.72 16.43 -1.73
N LYS A 223 15.32 17.04 -0.68
CA LYS A 223 16.76 17.26 -0.60
C LYS A 223 17.47 15.93 -0.31
N VAL A 224 18.52 15.63 -1.07
CA VAL A 224 19.35 14.45 -0.89
C VAL A 224 20.15 14.56 0.41
N ILE A 225 19.94 13.62 1.32
CA ILE A 225 20.70 13.46 2.56
C ILE A 225 21.92 12.59 2.30
N ALA A 226 21.74 11.47 1.56
CA ALA A 226 22.80 10.60 1.14
C ALA A 226 22.56 10.19 -0.32
N ALA A 227 23.62 10.25 -1.12
CA ALA A 227 23.54 10.02 -2.56
C ALA A 227 23.39 8.53 -2.91
N THR A 228 22.73 8.26 -4.05
CA THR A 228 22.56 6.90 -4.59
C THR A 228 23.85 6.22 -5.04
N SER A 229 25.01 6.89 -4.91
CA SER A 229 26.33 6.32 -5.25
C SER A 229 26.91 5.45 -4.11
N ASN A 230 26.30 5.45 -2.94
CA ASN A 230 26.81 4.71 -1.78
C ASN A 230 26.15 3.33 -1.72
N ASP A 231 26.94 2.27 -1.82
CA ASP A 231 26.46 0.88 -1.78
C ASP A 231 25.95 0.45 -0.40
N HIS A 232 26.42 1.16 0.67
CA HIS A 232 26.04 0.87 2.05
C HIS A 232 25.73 2.18 2.78
N VAL A 233 24.49 2.61 2.75
CA VAL A 233 23.99 3.70 3.60
C VAL A 233 22.98 3.10 4.57
N PHE A 234 23.25 3.25 5.86
CA PHE A 234 22.34 2.82 6.92
C PHE A 234 21.28 3.89 7.18
N PRO A 235 20.05 3.51 7.54
CA PRO A 235 19.03 4.46 7.94
C PRO A 235 19.53 5.28 9.13
N ALA A 236 19.04 6.52 9.24
CA ALA A 236 19.36 7.39 10.35
C ALA A 236 19.03 6.71 11.69
N THR A 237 19.94 6.83 12.63
CA THR A 237 19.69 6.42 14.02
C THR A 237 18.67 7.34 14.68
N GLU A 238 18.18 7.02 15.87
CA GLU A 238 17.24 7.87 16.63
C GLU A 238 17.70 9.32 16.80
N ASN A 239 18.99 9.58 16.67
CA ASN A 239 19.61 10.91 16.74
C ASN A 239 19.85 11.57 15.38
N GLY A 240 19.34 10.99 14.28
CA GLY A 240 19.45 11.56 12.94
C GLY A 240 20.86 11.48 12.32
N ILE A 241 21.75 10.69 12.87
CA ILE A 241 23.10 10.50 12.34
C ILE A 241 23.12 9.28 11.41
N LEU A 242 23.54 9.49 10.17
CA LEU A 242 23.85 8.40 9.24
C LEU A 242 25.23 7.84 9.58
N ILE A 243 25.32 6.54 9.81
CA ILE A 243 26.58 5.84 10.05
C ILE A 243 26.99 5.10 8.78
#